data_bec98e42e7540a359a3f075610224023
#
_entry.id   bec98e42e7540a359a3f075610224023
#
_cell.length_a   1.000
_cell.length_b   1.000
_cell.length_c   1.000
_cell.angle_alpha   90.00
_cell.angle_beta   90.00
_cell.angle_gamma   90.00
#
_symmetry.space_group_name_H-M   'P 1'
#
loop_
_entity.id
_entity.type
_entity.pdbx_description
1 polymer ?
#
loop_
_entity_poly.entity_id
_entity_poly.type
_entity_poly.pdbx_seq_one_letter_code
_entity_poly.pdbx_strand_id
1 'polypeptide(L)'
;MPDYRVIIAGSRSFNDYTVLREHCLSVLQEKMKTHRVIIVSGHARGADSLGERFANELGFPFELHPAKWRLLGKAAGMVRNAEMAKCSDALIAFWDGESRGTRHMINFARKRGLAIDIVNTNKDEAKQRSDSSNIGVSSDISTFFAKAQQHAHEDKLSQKKWHR
;
A
#
# COMPACT_ATOMS: atom_id res chain seq x y z
N MET A 1 7.61 -3.62 18.44
CA MET A 1 6.60 -4.12 17.50
C MET A 1 7.30 -4.71 16.28
N PRO A 2 6.93 -5.89 15.83
CA PRO A 2 7.50 -6.45 14.60
C PRO A 2 7.07 -5.63 13.38
N ASP A 3 7.90 -5.64 12.34
CA ASP A 3 7.59 -5.00 11.07
C ASP A 3 6.55 -5.83 10.28
N TYR A 4 5.64 -5.16 9.61
CA TYR A 4 4.69 -5.74 8.66
C TYR A 4 4.76 -4.96 7.34
N ARG A 5 5.40 -5.55 6.35
CA ARG A 5 5.62 -4.93 5.04
C ARG A 5 4.48 -5.23 4.10
N VAL A 6 3.85 -4.17 3.61
CA VAL A 6 2.67 -4.26 2.74
C VAL A 6 2.95 -3.58 1.42
N ILE A 7 2.88 -4.34 0.33
CA ILE A 7 2.94 -3.79 -1.01
C ILE A 7 1.60 -3.14 -1.33
N ILE A 8 1.62 -1.88 -1.75
CA ILE A 8 0.47 -1.23 -2.40
C ILE A 8 0.83 -1.07 -3.87
N ALA A 9 0.12 -1.77 -4.73
CA ALA A 9 0.38 -1.81 -6.16
C ALA A 9 -0.92 -1.83 -6.97
N GLY A 10 -0.83 -1.60 -8.27
CA GLY A 10 -2.01 -1.67 -9.13
C GLY A 10 -1.80 -1.02 -10.49
N SER A 11 -2.90 -0.79 -11.16
CA SER A 11 -2.93 -0.22 -12.51
C SER A 11 -2.39 1.21 -12.53
N ARG A 12 -1.61 1.55 -13.55
CA ARG A 12 -1.04 2.89 -13.74
C ARG A 12 -2.08 3.97 -14.02
N SER A 13 -3.27 3.58 -14.45
CA SER A 13 -4.42 4.44 -14.70
C SER A 13 -5.28 4.68 -13.45
N PHE A 14 -5.03 3.95 -12.36
CA PHE A 14 -5.79 4.11 -11.12
C PHE A 14 -5.44 5.44 -10.44
N ASN A 15 -6.47 6.27 -10.17
CA ASN A 15 -6.30 7.61 -9.64
C ASN A 15 -7.28 7.98 -8.51
N ASP A 16 -8.04 7.01 -8.00
CA ASP A 16 -9.00 7.24 -6.91
C ASP A 16 -8.33 7.06 -5.54
N TYR A 17 -7.82 8.17 -5.01
CA TYR A 17 -7.15 8.16 -3.72
C TYR A 17 -8.10 7.87 -2.55
N THR A 18 -9.35 8.32 -2.62
CA THR A 18 -10.33 8.08 -1.56
C THR A 18 -10.60 6.59 -1.40
N VAL A 19 -10.84 5.90 -2.50
CA VAL A 19 -11.03 4.45 -2.52
C VAL A 19 -9.79 3.73 -1.99
N LEU A 20 -8.58 4.11 -2.43
CA LEU A 20 -7.35 3.52 -1.95
C LEU A 20 -7.20 3.70 -0.44
N ARG A 21 -7.36 4.93 0.04
CA ARG A 21 -7.20 5.28 1.45
C ARG A 21 -8.15 4.51 2.36
N GLU A 22 -9.43 4.52 2.04
CA GLU A 22 -10.46 3.84 2.83
C GLU A 22 -10.22 2.32 2.88
N HIS A 23 -9.90 1.73 1.73
CA HIS A 23 -9.65 0.30 1.64
C HIS A 23 -8.39 -0.12 2.41
N CYS A 24 -7.27 0.60 2.22
CA CYS A 24 -6.03 0.31 2.94
C CYS A 24 -6.21 0.45 4.46
N LEU A 25 -6.94 1.46 4.92
CA LEU A 25 -7.25 1.62 6.34
C LEU A 25 -8.05 0.43 6.88
N SER A 26 -9.09 0.02 6.17
CA SER A 26 -9.92 -1.12 6.55
C SER A 26 -9.11 -2.42 6.68
N VAL A 27 -8.23 -2.68 5.72
CA VAL A 27 -7.38 -3.90 5.70
C VAL A 27 -6.29 -3.87 6.77
N LEU A 28 -5.69 -2.69 7.02
CA LEU A 28 -4.51 -2.58 7.88
C LEU A 28 -4.84 -2.28 9.35
N GLN A 29 -6.08 -1.91 9.68
CA GLN A 29 -6.45 -1.47 11.03
C GLN A 29 -6.02 -2.42 12.16
N GLU A 30 -6.17 -3.74 11.98
CA GLU A 30 -5.77 -4.71 13.00
C GLU A 30 -4.25 -4.88 13.07
N LYS A 31 -3.58 -4.82 11.92
CA LYS A 31 -2.11 -4.89 11.86
C LYS A 31 -1.45 -3.68 12.51
N MET A 32 -2.03 -2.50 12.35
CA MET A 32 -1.54 -1.26 12.97
C MET A 32 -1.53 -1.31 14.49
N LYS A 33 -2.35 -2.15 15.12
CA LYS A 33 -2.40 -2.31 16.58
C LYS A 33 -1.21 -3.12 17.12
N THR A 34 -0.65 -4.00 16.32
CA THR A 34 0.31 -5.03 16.76
C THR A 34 1.64 -4.99 16.04
N HIS A 35 1.72 -4.31 14.91
CA HIS A 35 2.91 -4.25 14.04
C HIS A 35 3.23 -2.81 13.63
N ARG A 36 4.49 -2.57 13.34
CA ARG A 36 4.92 -1.38 12.61
C ARG A 36 4.67 -1.62 11.12
N VAL A 37 3.63 -1.00 10.57
CA VAL A 37 3.32 -1.11 9.15
C VAL A 37 4.31 -0.31 8.31
N ILE A 38 4.89 -0.94 7.30
CA ILE A 38 5.79 -0.34 6.31
C ILE A 38 5.17 -0.52 4.93
N ILE A 39 5.01 0.56 4.20
CA ILE A 39 4.46 0.50 2.84
C ILE A 39 5.60 0.23 1.85
N VAL A 40 5.42 -0.75 0.98
CA VAL A 40 6.38 -1.09 -0.09
C VAL A 40 5.79 -0.66 -1.42
N SER A 41 6.52 0.19 -2.16
CA SER A 41 6.08 0.76 -3.43
C SER A 41 7.08 0.47 -4.56
N GLY A 42 6.55 0.14 -5.72
CA GLY A 42 7.34 0.02 -6.94
C GLY A 42 7.66 1.34 -7.63
N HIS A 43 7.25 2.45 -7.06
CA HIS A 43 7.49 3.81 -7.57
C HIS A 43 7.03 4.01 -9.02
N ALA A 44 5.91 3.40 -9.38
CA ALA A 44 5.22 3.60 -10.64
C ALA A 44 4.10 4.65 -10.51
N ARG A 45 3.53 5.06 -11.64
CA ARG A 45 2.32 5.89 -11.65
C ARG A 45 1.12 5.09 -11.16
N GLY A 46 0.05 5.78 -10.79
CA GLY A 46 -1.22 5.17 -10.38
C GLY A 46 -1.21 4.68 -8.95
N ALA A 47 -1.57 3.44 -8.72
CA ALA A 47 -1.74 2.89 -7.37
C ALA A 47 -0.47 2.98 -6.51
N ASP A 48 0.71 2.77 -7.07
CA ASP A 48 1.99 2.87 -6.36
C ASP A 48 2.18 4.28 -5.78
N SER A 49 2.05 5.33 -6.61
CA SER A 49 2.20 6.72 -6.15
C SER A 49 1.12 7.14 -5.15
N LEU A 50 -0.10 6.62 -5.27
CA LEU A 50 -1.16 6.85 -4.29
C LEU A 50 -0.87 6.12 -2.96
N GLY A 51 -0.22 4.95 -3.01
CA GLY A 51 0.28 4.24 -1.83
C GLY A 51 1.36 5.01 -1.09
N GLU A 52 2.26 5.66 -1.83
CA GLU A 52 3.27 6.57 -1.24
C GLU A 52 2.63 7.80 -0.59
N ARG A 53 1.62 8.39 -1.23
CA ARG A 53 0.82 9.47 -0.64
C ARG A 53 0.14 9.01 0.65
N PHE A 54 -0.46 7.83 0.66
CA PHE A 54 -1.09 7.22 1.83
C PHE A 54 -0.09 7.06 2.99
N ALA A 55 1.11 6.54 2.70
CA ALA A 55 2.16 6.40 3.70
C ALA A 55 2.59 7.75 4.28
N ASN A 56 2.81 8.75 3.42
CA ASN A 56 3.20 10.10 3.87
C ASN A 56 2.11 10.77 4.72
N GLU A 57 0.85 10.67 4.32
CA GLU A 57 -0.28 11.29 5.02
C GLU A 57 -0.46 10.71 6.43
N LEU A 58 -0.26 9.41 6.59
CA LEU A 58 -0.44 8.72 7.86
C LEU A 58 0.83 8.54 8.69
N GLY A 59 1.97 8.97 8.16
CA GLY A 59 3.26 8.86 8.83
C GLY A 59 3.83 7.44 8.85
N PHE A 60 3.40 6.57 7.94
CA PHE A 60 4.02 5.26 7.77
C PHE A 60 5.39 5.38 7.11
N PRO A 61 6.40 4.62 7.57
CA PRO A 61 7.61 4.43 6.78
C PRO A 61 7.28 3.73 5.46
N PHE A 62 8.02 4.04 4.40
CA PHE A 62 7.86 3.36 3.13
C PHE A 62 9.18 3.06 2.45
N GLU A 63 9.23 1.97 1.72
CA GLU A 63 10.37 1.47 0.98
C GLU A 63 10.08 1.56 -0.53
N LEU A 64 11.00 2.17 -1.29
CA LEU A 64 10.87 2.34 -2.74
C LEU A 64 11.71 1.30 -3.47
N HIS A 65 11.10 0.62 -4.43
CA HIS A 65 11.73 -0.34 -5.33
C HIS A 65 11.57 0.10 -6.79
N PRO A 66 12.25 1.15 -7.24
CA PRO A 66 12.13 1.60 -8.62
C PRO A 66 12.67 0.56 -9.61
N ALA A 67 11.95 0.34 -10.70
CA ALA A 67 12.40 -0.58 -11.74
C ALA A 67 13.61 -0.02 -12.48
N LYS A 68 14.64 -0.84 -12.66
CA LYS A 68 15.93 -0.46 -13.28
C LYS A 68 15.87 -0.57 -14.82
N TRP A 69 15.02 0.25 -15.44
CA TRP A 69 14.76 0.20 -16.89
C TRP A 69 15.98 0.33 -17.76
N ARG A 70 16.95 1.19 -17.40
CA ARG A 70 18.18 1.38 -18.15
C ARG A 70 19.07 0.13 -18.15
N LEU A 71 19.02 -0.65 -17.07
CA LEU A 71 19.86 -1.84 -16.89
C LEU A 71 19.19 -3.10 -17.42
N LEU A 72 17.89 -3.27 -17.17
CA LEU A 72 17.17 -4.53 -17.38
C LEU A 72 16.12 -4.46 -18.50
N GLY A 73 15.94 -3.30 -19.13
CA GLY A 73 14.97 -3.13 -20.21
C GLY A 73 13.57 -3.61 -19.81
N LYS A 74 12.93 -4.35 -20.69
CA LYS A 74 11.54 -4.83 -20.49
C LYS A 74 11.37 -5.76 -19.28
N ALA A 75 12.42 -6.39 -18.79
CA ALA A 75 12.40 -7.27 -17.63
C ALA A 75 12.38 -6.50 -16.30
N ALA A 76 12.71 -5.21 -16.30
CA ALA A 76 12.89 -4.41 -15.08
C ALA A 76 11.69 -4.43 -14.14
N GLY A 77 10.46 -4.32 -14.68
CA GLY A 77 9.24 -4.35 -13.89
C GLY A 77 8.99 -5.71 -13.21
N MET A 78 9.29 -6.81 -13.90
CA MET A 78 9.15 -8.17 -13.35
C MET A 78 10.17 -8.43 -12.25
N VAL A 79 11.43 -8.04 -12.45
CA VAL A 79 12.50 -8.18 -11.46
C VAL A 79 12.16 -7.40 -10.20
N ARG A 80 11.74 -6.14 -10.33
CA ARG A 80 11.30 -5.30 -9.24
C ARG A 80 10.13 -5.92 -8.46
N ASN A 81 9.12 -6.45 -9.16
CA ASN A 81 7.98 -7.10 -8.51
C ASN A 81 8.42 -8.35 -7.70
N ALA A 82 9.35 -9.13 -8.23
CA ALA A 82 9.91 -10.27 -7.51
C ALA A 82 10.70 -9.84 -6.26
N GLU A 83 11.45 -8.73 -6.33
CA GLU A 83 12.17 -8.16 -5.18
C GLU A 83 11.19 -7.72 -4.09
N MET A 84 10.13 -6.98 -4.44
CA MET A 84 9.10 -6.57 -3.48
C MET A 84 8.42 -7.76 -2.81
N ALA A 85 8.05 -8.80 -3.58
CA ALA A 85 7.43 -9.99 -3.03
C ALA A 85 8.33 -10.76 -2.05
N LYS A 86 9.66 -10.69 -2.20
CA LYS A 86 10.61 -11.34 -1.30
C LYS A 86 10.68 -10.68 0.08
N CYS A 87 10.51 -9.38 0.15
CA CYS A 87 10.69 -8.62 1.39
C CYS A 87 9.37 -8.24 2.08
N SER A 88 8.22 -8.67 1.56
CA SER A 88 6.92 -8.25 2.06
C SER A 88 6.10 -9.39 2.64
N ASP A 89 5.13 -9.03 3.48
CA ASP A 89 4.20 -9.95 4.16
C ASP A 89 2.83 -9.96 3.47
N ALA A 90 2.45 -8.84 2.83
CA ALA A 90 1.15 -8.68 2.21
C ALA A 90 1.20 -7.86 0.92
N LEU A 91 0.15 -8.00 0.12
CA LEU A 91 -0.13 -7.21 -1.08
C LEU A 91 -1.57 -6.71 -1.05
N ILE A 92 -1.76 -5.41 -1.24
CA ILE A 92 -3.03 -4.80 -1.59
C ILE A 92 -2.92 -4.33 -3.03
N ALA A 93 -3.69 -4.92 -3.94
CA ALA A 93 -3.62 -4.66 -5.37
C ALA A 93 -4.90 -4.00 -5.89
N PHE A 94 -4.78 -2.80 -6.45
CA PHE A 94 -5.86 -2.08 -7.13
C PHE A 94 -5.78 -2.38 -8.63
N TRP A 95 -6.55 -3.37 -9.08
CA TRP A 95 -6.39 -3.97 -10.40
C TRP A 95 -7.63 -3.83 -11.28
N ASP A 96 -7.41 -3.42 -12.53
CA ASP A 96 -8.43 -3.29 -13.57
C ASP A 96 -8.76 -4.61 -14.30
N GLY A 97 -8.15 -5.72 -13.90
CA GLY A 97 -8.29 -7.02 -14.56
C GLY A 97 -7.41 -7.19 -15.82
N GLU A 98 -6.82 -6.11 -16.33
CA GLU A 98 -6.07 -6.11 -17.61
C GLU A 98 -4.58 -5.85 -17.44
N SER A 99 -4.19 -4.98 -16.53
CA SER A 99 -2.79 -4.62 -16.28
C SER A 99 -1.90 -5.85 -16.07
N ARG A 100 -0.98 -6.07 -17.02
CA ARG A 100 -0.04 -7.20 -16.97
C ARG A 100 0.94 -7.09 -15.80
N GLY A 101 1.41 -5.89 -15.49
CA GLY A 101 2.33 -5.64 -14.37
C GLY A 101 1.69 -5.98 -13.04
N THR A 102 0.42 -5.61 -12.85
CA THR A 102 -0.34 -5.92 -11.63
C THR A 102 -0.62 -7.43 -11.53
N ARG A 103 -0.99 -8.07 -12.64
CA ARG A 103 -1.14 -9.54 -12.69
C ARG A 103 0.14 -10.25 -12.28
N HIS A 104 1.28 -9.79 -12.78
CA HIS A 104 2.61 -10.30 -12.39
C HIS A 104 2.84 -10.17 -10.88
N MET A 105 2.58 -8.98 -10.32
CA MET A 105 2.75 -8.76 -8.89
C MET A 105 1.90 -9.73 -8.07
N ILE A 106 0.64 -9.89 -8.43
CA ILE A 106 -0.29 -10.84 -7.77
C ILE A 106 0.26 -12.28 -7.84
N ASN A 107 0.76 -12.69 -9.00
CA ASN A 107 1.31 -14.04 -9.17
C ASN A 107 2.57 -14.28 -8.33
N PHE A 108 3.48 -13.29 -8.24
CA PHE A 108 4.65 -13.39 -7.37
C PHE A 108 4.24 -13.44 -5.90
N ALA A 109 3.29 -12.60 -5.49
CA ALA A 109 2.77 -12.61 -4.12
C ALA A 109 2.17 -13.97 -3.75
N ARG A 110 1.38 -14.58 -4.65
CA ARG A 110 0.84 -15.93 -4.45
C ARG A 110 1.93 -17.00 -4.29
N LYS A 111 2.92 -16.98 -5.19
CA LYS A 111 4.05 -17.92 -5.11
C LYS A 111 4.86 -17.80 -3.83
N ARG A 112 4.90 -16.62 -3.25
CA ARG A 112 5.62 -16.33 -2.00
C ARG A 112 4.76 -16.54 -0.75
N GLY A 113 3.45 -16.83 -0.90
CA GLY A 113 2.54 -17.03 0.22
C GLY A 113 2.18 -15.76 0.99
N LEU A 114 2.24 -14.58 0.34
CA LEU A 114 1.82 -13.32 0.96
C LEU A 114 0.31 -13.32 1.21
N ALA A 115 -0.13 -12.59 2.22
CA ALA A 115 -1.54 -12.21 2.36
C ALA A 115 -1.91 -11.28 1.20
N ILE A 116 -2.96 -11.60 0.45
CA ILE A 116 -3.33 -10.86 -0.77
C ILE A 116 -4.76 -10.35 -0.67
N ASP A 117 -4.91 -9.06 -0.94
CA ASP A 117 -6.19 -8.41 -1.10
C ASP A 117 -6.23 -7.71 -2.46
N ILE A 118 -7.25 -8.02 -3.27
CA ILE A 118 -7.41 -7.49 -4.62
C ILE A 118 -8.68 -6.66 -4.69
N VAL A 119 -8.52 -5.39 -5.06
CA VAL A 119 -9.63 -4.47 -5.32
C VAL A 119 -9.81 -4.35 -6.82
N ASN A 120 -10.99 -4.76 -7.31
CA ASN A 120 -11.35 -4.54 -8.71
C ASN A 120 -11.67 -3.05 -8.93
N THR A 121 -10.96 -2.43 -9.86
CA THR A 121 -11.08 -1.00 -10.17
C THR A 121 -11.85 -0.72 -11.47
N ASN A 122 -12.49 -1.74 -12.06
CA ASN A 122 -13.34 -1.54 -13.25
C ASN A 122 -14.57 -0.68 -12.90
N LYS A 123 -14.79 0.37 -13.68
CA LYS A 123 -15.84 1.36 -13.45
C LYS A 123 -17.27 0.78 -13.48
N ASP A 124 -17.47 -0.37 -14.11
CA ASP A 124 -18.79 -0.98 -14.24
C ASP A 124 -19.28 -1.65 -12.94
N GLU A 125 -18.36 -2.06 -12.04
CA GLU A 125 -18.72 -2.64 -10.74
C GLU A 125 -18.77 -1.59 -9.60
N ALA A 126 -18.13 -0.44 -9.78
CA ALA A 126 -18.18 0.66 -8.80
C ALA A 126 -19.59 1.25 -8.66
N LYS A 127 -20.41 1.15 -9.71
CA LYS A 127 -21.80 1.65 -9.70
C LYS A 127 -22.75 0.80 -8.87
N GLN A 128 -22.46 -0.49 -8.68
CA GLN A 128 -23.28 -1.38 -7.85
C GLN A 128 -22.95 -1.30 -6.34
N ARG A 129 -21.79 -0.77 -5.99
CA ARG A 129 -21.39 -0.61 -4.56
C ARG A 129 -21.93 0.66 -3.90
N SER A 130 -22.31 1.67 -4.69
CA SER A 130 -22.86 2.94 -4.15
C SER A 130 -24.26 2.79 -3.56
N ASP A 131 -24.98 1.71 -3.89
CA ASP A 131 -26.34 1.45 -3.39
C ASP A 131 -26.40 0.58 -2.12
N SER A 132 -25.26 0.05 -1.63
CA SER A 132 -25.24 -0.90 -0.51
C SER A 132 -24.40 -0.50 0.70
N SER A 133 -23.76 0.66 0.74
CA SER A 133 -22.89 1.04 1.86
C SER A 133 -23.37 2.26 2.61
N ASN A 134 -24.42 2.07 3.38
CA ASN A 134 -24.67 2.87 4.58
C ASN A 134 -24.18 2.07 5.80
N ILE A 135 -22.84 1.90 5.92
CA ILE A 135 -22.22 1.36 7.13
C ILE A 135 -21.46 2.51 7.77
N GLY A 136 -21.97 2.95 8.93
CA GLY A 136 -21.42 4.04 9.72
C GLY A 136 -19.94 3.80 10.03
N VAL A 137 -19.11 4.75 9.63
CA VAL A 137 -17.71 4.82 10.05
C VAL A 137 -17.70 5.16 11.54
N SER A 138 -17.29 4.19 12.35
CA SER A 138 -17.18 4.36 13.80
C SER A 138 -16.20 5.48 14.16
N SER A 139 -16.55 6.28 15.15
CA SER A 139 -15.73 7.36 15.72
C SER A 139 -14.36 6.94 16.25
N ASP A 140 -14.11 5.63 16.34
CA ASP A 140 -12.86 5.06 16.84
C ASP A 140 -11.67 5.27 15.92
N ILE A 141 -11.90 5.48 14.62
CA ILE A 141 -10.84 5.70 13.63
C ILE A 141 -10.14 7.04 13.85
N SER A 142 -10.89 8.10 14.21
CA SER A 142 -10.32 9.43 14.48
C SER A 142 -9.35 9.43 15.66
N THR A 143 -9.64 8.66 16.70
CA THR A 143 -8.79 8.52 17.89
C THR A 143 -7.50 7.75 17.59
N PHE A 144 -7.60 6.79 16.66
CA PHE A 144 -6.44 6.02 16.22
C PHE A 144 -5.44 6.86 15.41
N PHE A 145 -5.95 7.77 14.56
CA PHE A 145 -5.12 8.70 13.78
C PHE A 145 -4.36 9.69 14.66
N ALA A 146 -4.98 10.24 15.69
CA ALA A 146 -4.32 11.13 16.63
C ALA A 146 -3.14 10.44 17.33
N LYS A 147 -3.27 9.17 17.68
CA LYS A 147 -2.23 8.38 18.33
C LYS A 147 -1.07 8.01 17.40
N ALA A 148 -1.35 7.66 16.14
CA ALA A 148 -0.32 7.35 15.14
C ALA A 148 0.52 8.58 14.78
N GLN A 149 -0.10 9.77 14.70
CA GLN A 149 0.61 11.03 14.46
C GLN A 149 1.48 11.45 15.65
N GLN A 150 1.08 11.17 16.89
CA GLN A 150 1.90 11.44 18.06
C GLN A 150 3.18 10.62 18.08
N HIS A 151 3.11 9.31 17.79
CA HIS A 151 4.30 8.45 17.74
C HIS A 151 5.28 8.83 16.61
N ALA A 152 4.77 9.21 15.44
CA ALA A 152 5.61 9.68 14.33
C ALA A 152 6.32 11.01 14.64
N HIS A 153 5.74 11.85 15.50
CA HIS A 153 6.34 13.10 15.92
C HIS A 153 7.44 12.87 16.98
N GLU A 154 7.24 11.94 17.90
CA GLU A 154 8.21 11.56 18.94
C GLU A 154 9.47 10.91 18.35
N ASP A 155 9.32 10.04 17.34
CA ASP A 155 10.46 9.43 16.63
C ASP A 155 11.31 10.46 15.88
N LYS A 156 10.69 11.48 15.28
CA LYS A 156 11.43 12.57 14.63
C LYS A 156 12.18 13.47 15.61
N LEU A 157 11.69 13.62 16.83
CA LEU A 157 12.35 14.39 17.88
C LEU A 157 13.52 13.61 18.52
N SER A 158 13.43 12.30 18.63
CA SER A 158 14.49 11.47 19.16
C SER A 158 15.69 11.36 18.22
N GLN A 159 15.46 11.31 16.89
CA GLN A 159 16.54 11.30 15.89
C GLN A 159 17.33 12.61 15.82
N LYS A 160 16.72 13.77 16.14
CA LYS A 160 17.43 15.05 16.20
C LYS A 160 18.36 15.21 17.40
N LYS A 161 18.24 14.39 18.43
CA LYS A 161 19.07 14.46 19.65
C LYS A 161 20.45 13.79 19.51
N TRP A 162 20.71 13.02 18.45
CA TRP A 162 21.95 12.28 18.26
C TRP A 162 22.94 12.92 17.26
N HIS A 163 22.65 14.13 16.75
CA HIS A 163 23.53 14.89 15.85
C HIS A 163 23.96 16.25 16.41
N ARG A 164 24.30 16.29 17.70
CA ARG A 164 25.06 17.40 18.30
C ARG A 164 26.26 16.87 19.05
#